data_0f9b8d6ecb0e2d7c8e3b03eb3dcce8d8
#
_entry.id   0f9b8d6ecb0e2d7c8e3b03eb3dcce8d8
#
_cell.length_a   1.000
_cell.length_b   1.000
_cell.length_c   1.000
_cell.angle_alpha   90.00
_cell.angle_beta   90.00
_cell.angle_gamma   90.00
#
_symmetry.space_group_name_H-M   'P 1'
#
loop_
_entity.id
_entity.type
_entity.pdbx_description
1 polymer ?
#
loop_
_entity_poly.entity_id
_entity_poly.type
_entity_poly.pdbx_seq_one_letter_code
_entity_poly.pdbx_strand_id
1 'polypeptide(L)'
;MKSNNQSMKYLLAVAGVVLLIGCRDNTPSPAVAAPVNAPDTVPVLVLHDTNVTKSIEFPAELLPYEQAELFARVQGYVKDLKVDMGDQVRRGQTLAIIEAPELQTKYAEFQSALQAAKAKYMSTADVYQRLSKAAQAKTPGIVAPVDLERSRNQYLADSASYEAARQLAQSYKEVAGYLVLQAPFDGVITARHTDRGALVGNNQAILTIQHNSQLRLRVAIPELYVAAGVVSKTATFRVDAYPDQLFQATLTRKSESIQPETRTELWEYVYDNHKRDLKAGSFAYVKLGLQRVGNSFILPPTAIVTNQERKFVIRVKEGKAAWVDVRQGMSTDKGIEVFGDLHNNDTLVVRATDERKPGSTAFWKKN
;
A
#
# COMPACT_ATOMS: atom_id res chain seq x y z
N MET A 1 66.11 -4.08 8.20
CA MET A 1 66.97 -5.22 8.61
C MET A 1 66.65 -6.34 7.65
N LYS A 2 67.56 -6.54 6.74
CA LYS A 2 68.41 -7.72 6.44
C LYS A 2 67.57 -8.92 6.06
N SER A 3 67.58 -9.29 4.77
CA SER A 3 68.66 -10.06 4.08
C SER A 3 68.29 -11.54 4.18
N ASN A 4 68.35 -12.40 3.26
CA ASN A 4 69.29 -12.69 2.16
C ASN A 4 68.64 -13.79 1.33
N ASN A 5 68.64 -13.84 0.04
CA ASN A 5 69.76 -14.04 -0.90
C ASN A 5 70.09 -15.51 -1.12
N GLN A 6 70.05 -15.83 -2.41
CA GLN A 6 71.01 -16.66 -3.14
C GLN A 6 70.91 -18.16 -2.92
N SER A 7 71.12 -19.00 -3.83
CA SER A 7 71.91 -19.02 -5.08
C SER A 7 71.65 -20.38 -5.72
N MET A 8 71.62 -20.57 -6.96
CA MET A 8 72.69 -20.50 -7.94
C MET A 8 73.15 -21.89 -8.39
N LYS A 9 72.92 -22.17 -9.65
CA LYS A 9 73.94 -22.62 -10.65
C LYS A 9 74.43 -24.06 -10.68
N TYR A 10 74.58 -24.47 -11.95
CA TYR A 10 75.54 -25.41 -12.61
C TYR A 10 75.15 -26.90 -12.52
N LEU A 11 75.27 -27.75 -13.55
CA LEU A 11 76.26 -27.88 -14.63
C LEU A 11 75.77 -28.91 -15.64
N LEU A 12 75.73 -28.61 -16.92
CA LEU A 12 76.59 -29.02 -18.01
C LEU A 12 76.88 -30.53 -18.22
N ALA A 13 76.39 -30.96 -19.39
CA ALA A 13 77.12 -31.70 -20.44
C ALA A 13 77.52 -33.17 -20.20
N VAL A 14 77.16 -34.02 -21.15
CA VAL A 14 78.16 -34.74 -21.98
C VAL A 14 77.42 -35.44 -23.15
N ALA A 15 78.00 -35.34 -24.32
CA ALA A 15 77.62 -35.85 -25.60
C ALA A 15 77.82 -37.39 -25.74
N GLY A 16 77.05 -38.00 -26.63
CA GLY A 16 77.23 -39.37 -27.02
C GLY A 16 76.53 -39.64 -28.40
N VAL A 17 77.26 -39.45 -29.45
CA VAL A 17 76.89 -39.81 -30.85
C VAL A 17 76.97 -41.34 -30.93
N VAL A 18 75.89 -42.01 -31.40
CA VAL A 18 75.99 -43.31 -32.07
C VAL A 18 75.09 -43.31 -33.29
N LEU A 19 75.72 -43.30 -34.45
CA LEU A 19 75.18 -43.64 -35.74
C LEU A 19 74.97 -45.15 -35.83
N LEU A 20 73.76 -45.61 -36.19
CA LEU A 20 73.56 -46.88 -36.88
C LEU A 20 72.48 -46.79 -37.94
N ILE A 21 72.85 -47.18 -39.12
CA ILE A 21 72.15 -47.36 -40.38
C ILE A 21 71.17 -48.53 -40.23
N GLY A 22 69.92 -48.40 -40.66
CA GLY A 22 68.96 -49.51 -40.73
C GLY A 22 67.78 -49.25 -41.65
N CYS A 23 67.83 -49.79 -42.78
CA CYS A 23 66.86 -50.23 -43.79
C CYS A 23 65.42 -49.65 -43.81
N ARG A 24 65.13 -49.11 -44.90
CA ARG A 24 63.89 -48.68 -45.51
C ARG A 24 62.98 -49.93 -45.74
N ASP A 25 61.82 -50.02 -45.02
CA ASP A 25 60.72 -50.82 -45.49
C ASP A 25 59.50 -49.82 -45.71
N ASN A 26 59.15 -49.82 -47.00
CA ASN A 26 58.08 -48.98 -47.55
C ASN A 26 56.79 -49.82 -47.48
N THR A 27 56.07 -49.73 -46.30
CA THR A 27 54.69 -50.21 -46.23
C THR A 27 53.74 -48.99 -46.33
N PRO A 28 52.77 -49.01 -47.25
CA PRO A 28 51.82 -47.94 -47.33
C PRO A 28 50.94 -47.93 -46.03
N SER A 29 51.10 -46.84 -45.26
CA SER A 29 50.24 -46.56 -44.12
C SER A 29 48.80 -46.50 -44.58
N PRO A 30 47.84 -47.17 -43.90
CA PRO A 30 46.46 -47.04 -44.26
C PRO A 30 46.05 -45.57 -44.01
N ALA A 31 45.48 -44.98 -45.04
CA ALA A 31 44.90 -43.61 -44.95
C ALA A 31 43.93 -43.58 -43.76
N VAL A 32 44.30 -42.84 -42.74
CA VAL A 32 43.36 -42.49 -41.64
C VAL A 32 42.23 -41.75 -42.33
N ALA A 33 41.09 -42.44 -42.45
CA ALA A 33 39.84 -41.82 -42.89
C ALA A 33 39.63 -40.60 -41.99
N ALA A 34 39.50 -39.44 -42.59
CA ALA A 34 39.11 -38.21 -41.89
C ALA A 34 37.86 -38.53 -41.06
N PRO A 35 37.79 -38.07 -39.81
CA PRO A 35 36.60 -38.31 -39.01
C PRO A 35 35.41 -37.80 -39.79
N VAL A 36 34.49 -38.68 -40.14
CA VAL A 36 33.18 -38.32 -40.67
C VAL A 36 32.56 -37.47 -39.56
N ASN A 37 32.53 -36.15 -39.80
CA ASN A 37 31.86 -35.23 -38.87
C ASN A 37 30.44 -35.77 -38.68
N ALA A 38 30.17 -36.28 -37.48
CA ALA A 38 28.82 -36.64 -37.09
C ALA A 38 27.94 -35.41 -37.37
N PRO A 39 26.80 -35.58 -38.00
CA PRO A 39 25.95 -34.46 -38.35
C PRO A 39 25.70 -33.61 -37.11
N ASP A 40 25.93 -32.28 -37.19
CA ASP A 40 25.70 -31.32 -36.09
C ASP A 40 24.23 -31.40 -35.65
N THR A 41 23.99 -32.17 -34.62
CA THR A 41 22.63 -32.44 -34.10
C THR A 41 22.29 -31.42 -33.03
N VAL A 42 21.38 -30.53 -33.36
CA VAL A 42 21.00 -29.42 -32.51
C VAL A 42 19.66 -29.71 -31.79
N PRO A 43 19.66 -29.73 -30.45
CA PRO A 43 18.41 -29.95 -29.69
C PRO A 43 17.45 -28.77 -29.86
N VAL A 44 16.19 -29.07 -30.15
CA VAL A 44 15.12 -28.08 -30.29
C VAL A 44 13.98 -28.39 -29.32
N LEU A 45 13.25 -27.36 -28.93
CA LEU A 45 12.02 -27.42 -28.18
C LEU A 45 10.86 -26.86 -28.98
N VAL A 46 9.67 -27.36 -28.74
CA VAL A 46 8.44 -26.77 -29.29
C VAL A 46 7.89 -25.80 -28.26
N LEU A 47 7.59 -24.60 -28.72
CA LEU A 47 7.08 -23.55 -27.88
C LEU A 47 5.60 -23.77 -27.56
N HIS A 48 5.26 -23.75 -26.30
CA HIS A 48 3.87 -23.81 -25.83
C HIS A 48 3.58 -22.58 -25.00
N ASP A 49 2.42 -21.96 -25.24
CA ASP A 49 1.92 -20.91 -24.40
C ASP A 49 1.61 -21.42 -23.00
N THR A 50 1.91 -20.61 -22.02
CA THR A 50 1.74 -21.01 -20.61
C THR A 50 1.37 -19.80 -19.76
N ASN A 51 0.57 -20.03 -18.74
CA ASN A 51 0.32 -19.02 -17.72
C ASN A 51 1.51 -18.96 -16.76
N VAL A 52 2.18 -17.80 -16.75
CA VAL A 52 3.31 -17.58 -15.85
C VAL A 52 2.81 -17.19 -14.48
N THR A 53 3.05 -18.07 -13.51
CA THR A 53 2.80 -17.79 -12.09
C THR A 53 4.13 -17.72 -11.36
N LYS A 54 4.36 -16.65 -10.61
CA LYS A 54 5.54 -16.47 -9.78
C LYS A 54 5.14 -16.06 -8.36
N SER A 55 5.77 -16.72 -7.38
CA SER A 55 5.66 -16.31 -5.98
C SER A 55 6.83 -15.38 -5.67
N ILE A 56 6.50 -14.16 -5.21
CA ILE A 56 7.48 -13.12 -4.90
C ILE A 56 7.21 -12.61 -3.49
N GLU A 57 8.26 -12.35 -2.76
CA GLU A 57 8.19 -11.76 -1.43
C GLU A 57 8.48 -10.25 -1.53
N PHE A 58 7.60 -9.43 -0.95
CA PHE A 58 7.71 -7.98 -0.93
C PHE A 58 7.79 -7.48 0.51
N PRO A 59 8.60 -6.45 0.78
CA PRO A 59 8.58 -5.77 2.06
C PRO A 59 7.24 -5.04 2.24
N ALA A 60 6.76 -5.02 3.46
CA ALA A 60 5.49 -4.42 3.84
C ALA A 60 5.53 -3.86 5.26
N GLU A 61 4.59 -3.00 5.56
CA GLU A 61 4.42 -2.37 6.86
C GLU A 61 3.02 -2.63 7.41
N LEU A 62 2.94 -2.98 8.68
CA LEU A 62 1.68 -3.11 9.41
C LEU A 62 1.29 -1.75 10.00
N LEU A 63 0.20 -1.19 9.54
CA LEU A 63 -0.35 0.08 10.01
C LEU A 63 -1.62 -0.16 10.83
N PRO A 64 -1.99 0.71 11.76
CA PRO A 64 -3.28 0.64 12.42
C PRO A 64 -4.40 0.77 11.39
N TYR A 65 -5.56 0.15 11.64
CA TYR A 65 -6.71 0.29 10.76
C TYR A 65 -7.18 1.73 10.66
N GLU A 66 -7.28 2.40 11.81
CA GLU A 66 -7.52 3.84 11.95
C GLU A 66 -6.58 4.42 12.99
N GLN A 67 -6.17 5.66 12.78
CA GLN A 67 -5.37 6.43 13.73
C GLN A 67 -5.86 7.87 13.72
N ALA A 68 -5.96 8.47 14.90
CA ALA A 68 -6.26 9.88 15.04
C ALA A 68 -5.43 10.52 16.15
N GLU A 69 -4.94 11.71 15.88
CA GLU A 69 -4.44 12.62 16.88
C GLU A 69 -5.60 13.51 17.35
N LEU A 70 -5.82 13.56 18.65
CA LEU A 70 -6.94 14.26 19.25
C LEU A 70 -6.49 15.61 19.80
N PHE A 71 -7.10 16.66 19.27
CA PHE A 71 -6.80 18.05 19.62
C PHE A 71 -7.97 18.67 20.41
N ALA A 72 -7.68 19.65 21.24
CA ALA A 72 -8.72 20.53 21.76
C ALA A 72 -9.27 21.39 20.63
N ARG A 73 -10.61 21.47 20.51
CA ARG A 73 -11.28 22.35 19.55
C ARG A 73 -11.37 23.81 20.01
N VAL A 74 -11.20 24.00 21.33
CA VAL A 74 -11.22 25.31 22.00
C VAL A 74 -10.02 25.42 22.92
N GLN A 75 -9.51 26.62 23.10
CA GLN A 75 -8.41 26.87 24.01
C GLN A 75 -8.91 26.78 25.47
N GLY A 76 -8.11 26.15 26.32
CA GLY A 76 -8.40 26.01 27.74
C GLY A 76 -7.36 25.17 28.46
N TYR A 77 -7.55 24.94 29.72
CA TYR A 77 -6.66 24.11 30.55
C TYR A 77 -7.21 22.70 30.71
N VAL A 78 -6.33 21.69 30.68
CA VAL A 78 -6.73 20.31 30.95
C VAL A 78 -7.10 20.19 32.43
N LYS A 79 -8.40 20.13 32.72
CA LYS A 79 -8.92 19.95 34.06
C LYS A 79 -8.73 18.53 34.54
N ASP A 80 -9.08 17.56 33.69
CA ASP A 80 -9.01 16.14 34.03
C ASP A 80 -8.63 15.33 32.78
N LEU A 81 -7.78 14.32 32.98
CA LEU A 81 -7.36 13.35 31.97
C LEU A 81 -7.73 11.97 32.50
N LYS A 82 -8.71 11.32 31.85
CA LYS A 82 -9.35 10.09 32.36
C LYS A 82 -8.72 8.82 31.83
N VAL A 83 -7.73 8.94 30.96
CA VAL A 83 -7.05 7.82 30.29
C VAL A 83 -5.56 8.06 30.21
N ASP A 84 -4.79 6.98 30.12
CA ASP A 84 -3.36 7.02 29.92
C ASP A 84 -2.92 6.12 28.74
N MET A 85 -1.64 6.14 28.41
CA MET A 85 -1.05 5.31 27.35
C MET A 85 -1.28 3.82 27.70
N GLY A 86 -1.77 3.06 26.72
CA GLY A 86 -2.12 1.64 26.86
C GLY A 86 -3.59 1.38 27.17
N ASP A 87 -4.36 2.40 27.58
CA ASP A 87 -5.78 2.23 27.91
C ASP A 87 -6.62 1.93 26.67
N GLN A 88 -7.55 0.97 26.83
CA GLN A 88 -8.57 0.67 25.83
C GLN A 88 -9.77 1.59 26.04
N VAL A 89 -10.22 2.20 24.95
CA VAL A 89 -11.32 3.15 24.96
C VAL A 89 -12.37 2.78 23.93
N ARG A 90 -13.62 3.16 24.22
CA ARG A 90 -14.77 2.96 23.33
C ARG A 90 -15.16 4.28 22.68
N ARG A 91 -15.73 4.20 21.49
CA ARG A 91 -16.32 5.35 20.79
C ARG A 91 -17.28 6.13 21.72
N GLY A 92 -17.10 7.46 21.78
CA GLY A 92 -17.89 8.35 22.62
C GLY A 92 -17.46 8.39 24.10
N GLN A 93 -16.49 7.56 24.52
CA GLN A 93 -15.94 7.61 25.88
C GLN A 93 -15.21 8.94 26.09
N THR A 94 -15.47 9.59 27.25
CA THR A 94 -14.77 10.81 27.65
C THR A 94 -13.32 10.50 28.02
N LEU A 95 -12.39 11.15 27.31
CA LEU A 95 -10.95 10.98 27.48
C LEU A 95 -10.34 12.08 28.33
N ALA A 96 -10.75 13.34 28.08
CA ALA A 96 -10.28 14.50 28.81
C ALA A 96 -11.40 15.53 28.99
N ILE A 97 -11.28 16.33 30.05
CA ILE A 97 -12.13 17.48 30.31
C ILE A 97 -11.24 18.73 30.27
N ILE A 98 -11.64 19.69 29.48
CA ILE A 98 -10.98 20.99 29.33
C ILE A 98 -11.78 22.01 30.11
N GLU A 99 -11.10 22.90 30.80
CA GLU A 99 -11.72 24.01 31.52
C GLU A 99 -11.38 25.31 30.78
N ALA A 100 -12.45 26.02 30.38
CA ALA A 100 -12.35 27.34 29.75
C ALA A 100 -13.37 28.26 30.40
N PRO A 101 -13.00 28.97 31.52
CA PRO A 101 -13.92 29.82 32.31
C PRO A 101 -14.63 30.86 31.47
N GLU A 102 -13.95 31.43 30.49
CA GLU A 102 -14.52 32.44 29.59
C GLU A 102 -15.70 31.89 28.76
N LEU A 103 -15.59 30.67 28.23
CA LEU A 103 -16.68 30.01 27.51
C LEU A 103 -17.86 29.66 28.42
N GLN A 104 -17.58 29.23 29.63
CA GLN A 104 -18.63 28.96 30.63
C GLN A 104 -19.41 30.21 31.01
N THR A 105 -18.70 31.32 31.19
CA THR A 105 -19.31 32.63 31.50
C THR A 105 -20.20 33.08 30.33
N LYS A 106 -19.70 33.01 29.10
CA LYS A 106 -20.46 33.35 27.88
C LYS A 106 -21.71 32.48 27.73
N TYR A 107 -21.58 31.18 27.94
CA TYR A 107 -22.73 30.28 27.89
C TYR A 107 -23.80 30.65 28.91
N ALA A 108 -23.41 30.98 30.17
CA ALA A 108 -24.33 31.40 31.20
C ALA A 108 -25.01 32.74 30.85
N GLU A 109 -24.28 33.70 30.25
CA GLU A 109 -24.80 34.98 29.74
C GLU A 109 -25.93 34.74 28.73
N PHE A 110 -25.67 33.93 27.70
CA PHE A 110 -26.68 33.66 26.65
C PHE A 110 -27.86 32.83 27.16
N GLN A 111 -27.66 31.94 28.12
CA GLN A 111 -28.77 31.25 28.79
C GLN A 111 -29.67 32.22 29.54
N SER A 112 -29.09 33.20 30.25
CA SER A 112 -29.85 34.24 30.92
C SER A 112 -30.62 35.13 29.96
N ALA A 113 -30.00 35.55 28.86
CA ALA A 113 -30.63 36.31 27.76
C ALA A 113 -31.82 35.53 27.13
N LEU A 114 -31.65 34.22 26.91
CA LEU A 114 -32.72 33.35 26.43
C LEU A 114 -33.93 33.33 27.36
N GLN A 115 -33.69 33.18 28.67
CA GLN A 115 -34.76 33.18 29.66
C GLN A 115 -35.52 34.50 29.73
N ALA A 116 -34.80 35.65 29.62
CA ALA A 116 -35.42 36.99 29.58
C ALA A 116 -36.26 37.19 28.29
N ALA A 117 -35.72 36.80 27.12
CA ALA A 117 -36.46 36.87 25.87
C ALA A 117 -37.70 35.96 25.84
N LYS A 118 -37.60 34.77 26.45
CA LYS A 118 -38.72 33.84 26.60
C LYS A 118 -39.83 34.41 27.47
N ALA A 119 -39.49 35.00 28.60
CA ALA A 119 -40.48 35.61 29.54
C ALA A 119 -41.22 36.75 28.84
N LYS A 120 -40.52 37.59 28.10
CA LYS A 120 -41.10 38.71 27.31
C LYS A 120 -42.03 38.22 26.23
N TYR A 121 -41.60 37.24 25.43
CA TYR A 121 -42.43 36.59 24.41
C TYR A 121 -43.70 35.98 24.98
N MET A 122 -43.62 35.25 26.12
CA MET A 122 -44.78 34.65 26.75
C MET A 122 -45.80 35.71 27.21
N SER A 123 -45.32 36.83 27.80
CA SER A 123 -46.15 37.95 28.21
C SER A 123 -46.91 38.58 27.03
N THR A 124 -46.22 38.89 25.94
CA THR A 124 -46.81 39.51 24.74
C THR A 124 -47.73 38.54 23.97
N ALA A 125 -47.37 37.25 23.94
CA ALA A 125 -48.25 36.20 23.38
C ALA A 125 -49.59 36.11 24.11
N ASP A 126 -49.56 36.14 25.46
CA ASP A 126 -50.75 36.10 26.27
C ASP A 126 -51.65 37.34 26.05
N VAL A 127 -51.05 38.53 26.01
CA VAL A 127 -51.80 39.78 25.67
C VAL A 127 -52.44 39.69 24.30
N TYR A 128 -51.67 39.30 23.26
CA TYR A 128 -52.19 39.16 21.91
C TYR A 128 -53.31 38.12 21.81
N GLN A 129 -53.15 36.97 22.50
CA GLN A 129 -54.14 35.89 22.48
C GLN A 129 -55.46 36.33 23.16
N ARG A 130 -55.40 37.08 24.27
CA ARG A 130 -56.60 37.64 24.94
C ARG A 130 -57.28 38.67 24.04
N LEU A 131 -56.58 39.65 23.47
CA LEU A 131 -57.15 40.65 22.56
C LEU A 131 -57.74 40.00 21.33
N SER A 132 -57.06 39.01 20.73
CA SER A 132 -57.58 38.28 19.55
C SER A 132 -58.87 37.54 19.86
N LYS A 133 -59.00 36.87 21.02
CA LYS A 133 -60.22 36.23 21.45
C LYS A 133 -61.35 37.23 21.70
N ALA A 134 -61.04 38.37 22.30
CA ALA A 134 -62.02 39.43 22.56
C ALA A 134 -62.51 40.09 21.24
N ALA A 135 -61.65 40.25 20.26
CA ALA A 135 -62.03 40.78 18.94
C ALA A 135 -62.93 39.84 18.14
N GLN A 136 -62.88 38.51 18.41
CA GLN A 136 -63.76 37.50 17.82
C GLN A 136 -65.08 37.31 18.53
N ALA A 137 -65.31 38.02 19.65
CA ALA A 137 -66.55 37.91 20.40
C ALA A 137 -67.74 38.53 19.63
N LYS A 138 -68.97 38.04 19.96
CA LYS A 138 -70.19 38.45 19.25
C LYS A 138 -70.56 39.94 19.42
N THR A 139 -69.92 40.67 20.32
CA THR A 139 -70.19 42.09 20.59
C THR A 139 -69.23 42.96 19.77
N PRO A 140 -69.65 43.74 18.77
CA PRO A 140 -68.81 44.59 17.96
C PRO A 140 -68.19 45.73 18.80
N GLY A 141 -66.90 46.06 18.53
CA GLY A 141 -66.21 47.27 19.06
C GLY A 141 -65.54 47.12 20.44
N ILE A 142 -65.49 45.93 21.03
CA ILE A 142 -64.82 45.73 22.33
C ILE A 142 -63.29 45.95 22.25
N VAL A 143 -62.67 45.69 21.08
CA VAL A 143 -61.25 45.90 20.85
C VAL A 143 -61.06 46.78 19.63
N ALA A 144 -60.34 47.90 19.78
CA ALA A 144 -59.94 48.71 18.65
C ALA A 144 -59.00 47.97 17.68
N PRO A 145 -59.25 47.99 16.35
CA PRO A 145 -58.38 47.27 15.40
C PRO A 145 -56.92 47.65 15.50
N VAL A 146 -56.61 48.89 15.80
CA VAL A 146 -55.24 49.38 15.98
C VAL A 146 -54.53 48.78 17.18
N ASP A 147 -55.28 48.50 18.26
CA ASP A 147 -54.69 47.88 19.45
C ASP A 147 -54.39 46.39 19.25
N LEU A 148 -55.24 45.69 18.51
CA LEU A 148 -55.01 44.31 18.14
C LEU A 148 -53.78 44.22 17.19
N GLU A 149 -53.67 45.10 16.22
CA GLU A 149 -52.54 45.15 15.31
C GLU A 149 -51.24 45.50 16.04
N ARG A 150 -51.24 46.47 16.94
CA ARG A 150 -50.10 46.81 17.81
C ARG A 150 -49.65 45.62 18.63
N SER A 151 -50.59 44.95 19.26
CA SER A 151 -50.30 43.75 20.09
C SER A 151 -49.75 42.61 19.23
N ARG A 152 -50.28 42.41 18.05
CA ARG A 152 -49.77 41.42 17.07
C ARG A 152 -48.34 41.72 16.66
N ASN A 153 -48.05 42.98 16.30
CA ASN A 153 -46.71 43.40 15.89
C ASN A 153 -45.70 43.25 17.02
N GLN A 154 -46.08 43.60 18.28
CA GLN A 154 -45.25 43.39 19.43
C GLN A 154 -44.97 41.91 19.72
N TYR A 155 -46.00 41.06 19.61
CA TYR A 155 -45.88 39.60 19.74
C TYR A 155 -44.90 39.04 18.69
N LEU A 156 -45.02 39.46 17.42
CA LEU A 156 -44.13 39.02 16.35
C LEU A 156 -42.70 39.46 16.58
N ALA A 157 -42.48 40.71 17.03
CA ALA A 157 -41.14 41.23 17.35
C ALA A 157 -40.50 40.45 18.51
N ASP A 158 -41.23 40.20 19.57
CA ASP A 158 -40.73 39.46 20.73
C ASP A 158 -40.55 37.97 20.45
N SER A 159 -41.39 37.37 19.58
CA SER A 159 -41.20 36.01 19.03
C SER A 159 -39.91 35.89 18.27
N ALA A 160 -39.58 36.85 17.37
CA ALA A 160 -38.37 36.86 16.61
C ALA A 160 -37.12 37.02 17.53
N SER A 161 -37.24 37.92 18.55
CA SER A 161 -36.19 38.11 19.57
C SER A 161 -35.93 36.86 20.39
N TYR A 162 -36.98 36.15 20.81
CA TYR A 162 -36.86 34.88 21.51
C TYR A 162 -36.16 33.81 20.66
N GLU A 163 -36.56 33.68 19.40
CA GLU A 163 -35.94 32.71 18.45
C GLU A 163 -34.47 33.02 18.21
N ALA A 164 -34.09 34.28 18.04
CA ALA A 164 -32.71 34.70 17.91
C ALA A 164 -31.89 34.38 19.16
N ALA A 165 -32.41 34.65 20.36
CA ALA A 165 -31.74 34.31 21.60
C ALA A 165 -31.60 32.79 21.78
N ARG A 166 -32.62 32.01 21.35
CA ARG A 166 -32.59 30.54 21.39
C ARG A 166 -31.48 29.97 20.54
N GLN A 167 -31.35 30.44 19.29
CA GLN A 167 -30.31 30.02 18.37
C GLN A 167 -28.91 30.34 18.89
N LEU A 168 -28.73 31.54 19.47
CA LEU A 168 -27.46 31.96 20.04
C LEU A 168 -27.07 31.09 21.26
N ALA A 169 -27.99 30.86 22.17
CA ALA A 169 -27.75 29.97 23.34
C ALA A 169 -27.44 28.54 22.91
N GLN A 170 -28.12 28.03 21.86
CA GLN A 170 -27.85 26.71 21.32
C GLN A 170 -26.44 26.61 20.70
N SER A 171 -26.02 27.61 19.92
CA SER A 171 -24.67 27.64 19.34
C SER A 171 -23.58 27.62 20.41
N TYR A 172 -23.73 28.38 21.47
CA TYR A 172 -22.77 28.36 22.59
C TYR A 172 -22.80 27.07 23.40
N LYS A 173 -23.95 26.40 23.51
CA LYS A 173 -24.04 25.08 24.10
C LYS A 173 -23.23 24.05 23.31
N GLU A 174 -23.25 24.12 21.98
CA GLU A 174 -22.45 23.25 21.13
C GLU A 174 -20.94 23.52 21.29
N VAL A 175 -20.55 24.79 21.35
CA VAL A 175 -19.15 25.18 21.64
C VAL A 175 -18.72 24.69 23.02
N ALA A 176 -19.56 24.81 24.04
CA ALA A 176 -19.28 24.30 25.38
C ALA A 176 -19.13 22.76 25.38
N GLY A 177 -19.82 22.05 24.48
CA GLY A 177 -19.65 20.60 24.29
C GLY A 177 -18.23 20.21 23.86
N TYR A 178 -17.48 21.11 23.22
CA TYR A 178 -16.09 20.86 22.82
C TYR A 178 -15.09 20.87 23.99
N LEU A 179 -15.52 21.23 25.18
CA LEU A 179 -14.71 21.11 26.40
C LEU A 179 -14.54 19.66 26.85
N VAL A 180 -15.31 18.74 26.28
CA VAL A 180 -15.20 17.30 26.56
C VAL A 180 -14.60 16.60 25.35
N LEU A 181 -13.38 16.12 25.49
CA LEU A 181 -12.71 15.33 24.47
C LEU A 181 -13.18 13.88 24.53
N GLN A 182 -13.71 13.35 23.44
CA GLN A 182 -14.24 11.99 23.35
C GLN A 182 -13.51 11.19 22.28
N ALA A 183 -13.49 9.86 22.45
CA ALA A 183 -12.94 8.94 21.48
C ALA A 183 -13.80 8.89 20.20
N PRO A 184 -13.24 9.08 19.00
CA PRO A 184 -13.99 9.04 17.75
C PRO A 184 -14.34 7.60 17.30
N PHE A 185 -13.57 6.60 17.72
CA PHE A 185 -13.74 5.17 17.46
C PHE A 185 -13.20 4.32 18.62
N ASP A 186 -13.48 3.02 18.59
CA ASP A 186 -12.94 2.07 19.56
C ASP A 186 -11.46 1.83 19.31
N GLY A 187 -10.61 1.94 20.33
CA GLY A 187 -9.18 1.82 20.13
C GLY A 187 -8.36 1.75 21.42
N VAL A 188 -7.06 1.98 21.25
CA VAL A 188 -6.09 2.07 22.34
C VAL A 188 -5.41 3.43 22.26
N ILE A 189 -5.20 4.06 23.42
CA ILE A 189 -4.39 5.27 23.53
C ILE A 189 -2.92 4.87 23.39
N THR A 190 -2.26 5.34 22.33
CA THR A 190 -0.86 4.98 22.04
C THR A 190 0.12 6.05 22.51
N ALA A 191 -0.33 7.30 22.64
CA ALA A 191 0.48 8.38 23.17
C ALA A 191 -0.36 9.39 23.93
N ARG A 192 0.25 9.97 24.95
CA ARG A 192 -0.25 11.10 25.73
C ARG A 192 0.75 12.24 25.58
N HIS A 193 0.28 13.36 25.01
CA HIS A 193 1.12 14.50 24.66
C HIS A 193 1.01 15.67 25.64
N THR A 194 0.11 15.57 26.63
CA THR A 194 -0.17 16.65 27.58
C THR A 194 -0.49 16.11 28.96
N ASP A 195 -0.42 16.97 29.96
CA ASP A 195 -0.71 16.66 31.36
C ASP A 195 -1.84 17.52 31.90
N ARG A 196 -2.37 17.16 33.08
CA ARG A 196 -3.35 18.00 33.80
C ARG A 196 -2.76 19.36 34.11
N GLY A 197 -3.55 20.40 33.95
CA GLY A 197 -3.14 21.79 34.15
C GLY A 197 -2.45 22.43 32.96
N ALA A 198 -2.14 21.67 31.90
CA ALA A 198 -1.55 22.21 30.69
C ALA A 198 -2.57 23.05 29.90
N LEU A 199 -2.12 24.13 29.29
CA LEU A 199 -2.88 24.91 28.32
C LEU A 199 -2.89 24.15 26.98
N VAL A 200 -4.07 23.91 26.43
CA VAL A 200 -4.27 23.18 25.16
C VAL A 200 -5.13 23.97 24.18
N GLY A 201 -5.00 23.65 22.92
CA GLY A 201 -5.75 24.26 21.81
C GLY A 201 -5.66 23.39 20.55
N ASN A 202 -5.90 23.98 19.40
CA ASN A 202 -5.89 23.29 18.11
C ASN A 202 -4.47 23.02 17.54
N ASN A 203 -3.42 23.51 18.18
CA ASN A 203 -2.06 23.43 17.68
C ASN A 203 -1.25 22.25 18.24
N GLN A 204 -1.75 21.61 19.30
CA GLN A 204 -1.06 20.51 19.97
C GLN A 204 -2.01 19.35 20.22
N ALA A 205 -1.60 18.15 19.80
CA ALA A 205 -2.33 16.94 20.12
C ALA A 205 -2.34 16.71 21.65
N ILE A 206 -3.46 16.23 22.17
CA ILE A 206 -3.62 15.83 23.56
C ILE A 206 -3.31 14.33 23.71
N LEU A 207 -3.90 13.52 22.84
CA LEU A 207 -3.80 12.06 22.83
C LEU A 207 -3.69 11.55 21.39
N THR A 208 -3.05 10.40 21.23
CA THR A 208 -3.13 9.62 19.98
C THR A 208 -3.89 8.33 20.26
N ILE A 209 -4.91 8.05 19.46
CA ILE A 209 -5.71 6.82 19.50
C ILE A 209 -5.48 6.00 18.24
N GLN A 210 -5.37 4.68 18.38
CA GLN A 210 -5.25 3.73 17.27
C GLN A 210 -6.25 2.59 17.40
N HIS A 211 -6.85 2.20 16.27
CA HIS A 211 -7.67 1.01 16.16
C HIS A 211 -6.79 -0.16 15.70
N ASN A 212 -6.43 -1.04 16.64
CA ASN A 212 -5.45 -2.13 16.42
C ASN A 212 -6.09 -3.53 16.43
N SER A 213 -7.42 -3.65 16.50
CA SER A 213 -8.09 -4.96 16.36
C SER A 213 -8.07 -5.48 14.93
N GLN A 214 -7.83 -4.61 13.99
CA GLN A 214 -7.45 -4.90 12.60
C GLN A 214 -6.19 -4.12 12.27
N LEU A 215 -5.36 -4.65 11.36
CA LEU A 215 -4.19 -3.96 10.87
C LEU A 215 -4.23 -3.90 9.35
N ARG A 216 -3.76 -2.80 8.79
CA ARG A 216 -3.55 -2.64 7.35
C ARG A 216 -2.12 -3.02 7.02
N LEU A 217 -1.96 -4.04 6.20
CA LEU A 217 -0.68 -4.46 5.67
C LEU A 217 -0.49 -3.76 4.33
N ARG A 218 0.39 -2.76 4.29
CA ARG A 218 0.69 -1.95 3.13
C ARG A 218 1.91 -2.50 2.41
N VAL A 219 1.75 -2.80 1.14
CA VAL A 219 2.76 -3.40 0.28
C VAL A 219 2.99 -2.50 -0.92
N ALA A 220 4.25 -2.14 -1.20
CA ALA A 220 4.64 -1.40 -2.39
C ALA A 220 5.00 -2.40 -3.50
N ILE A 221 4.18 -2.47 -4.55
CA ILE A 221 4.36 -3.38 -5.68
C ILE A 221 5.05 -2.66 -6.83
N PRO A 222 6.24 -3.09 -7.27
CA PRO A 222 6.92 -2.49 -8.41
C PRO A 222 6.09 -2.56 -9.71
N GLU A 223 6.17 -1.53 -10.53
CA GLU A 223 5.44 -1.37 -11.81
C GLU A 223 5.51 -2.62 -12.69
N LEU A 224 6.66 -3.30 -12.71
CA LEU A 224 6.86 -4.55 -13.46
C LEU A 224 5.81 -5.63 -13.12
N TYR A 225 5.30 -5.63 -11.89
CA TYR A 225 4.36 -6.65 -11.37
C TYR A 225 2.92 -6.16 -11.29
N VAL A 226 2.67 -4.87 -11.47
CA VAL A 226 1.32 -4.27 -11.36
C VAL A 226 0.36 -4.85 -12.39
N ALA A 227 0.86 -5.07 -13.63
CA ALA A 227 0.08 -5.67 -14.72
C ALA A 227 -0.24 -7.17 -14.49
N ALA A 228 0.44 -7.81 -13.54
CA ALA A 228 0.16 -9.19 -13.18
C ALA A 228 -1.08 -9.25 -12.25
N GLY A 229 -1.99 -10.18 -12.53
CA GLY A 229 -3.07 -10.50 -11.61
C GLY A 229 -2.56 -11.21 -10.36
N VAL A 230 -3.21 -11.04 -9.21
CA VAL A 230 -2.97 -11.88 -8.04
C VAL A 230 -3.67 -13.21 -8.20
N VAL A 231 -2.99 -14.30 -7.86
CA VAL A 231 -3.58 -15.67 -7.88
C VAL A 231 -4.69 -15.78 -6.84
N SER A 232 -4.54 -15.12 -5.70
CA SER A 232 -5.51 -15.11 -4.61
C SER A 232 -5.61 -13.72 -3.99
N LYS A 233 -6.80 -13.34 -3.55
CA LYS A 233 -7.01 -12.15 -2.73
C LYS A 233 -6.38 -12.28 -1.34
N THR A 234 -6.11 -13.50 -0.88
CA THR A 234 -5.45 -13.75 0.41
C THR A 234 -3.95 -13.86 0.17
N ALA A 235 -3.17 -13.11 0.91
CA ALA A 235 -1.72 -13.14 0.94
C ALA A 235 -1.24 -13.71 2.28
N THR A 236 -0.13 -14.46 2.23
CA THR A 236 0.57 -14.92 3.43
C THR A 236 1.71 -13.97 3.73
N PHE A 237 1.87 -13.59 4.99
CA PHE A 237 2.97 -12.75 5.42
C PHE A 237 3.62 -13.27 6.71
N ARG A 238 4.86 -12.87 6.94
CA ARG A 238 5.61 -13.10 8.17
C ARG A 238 6.09 -11.77 8.74
N VAL A 239 6.31 -11.74 10.04
CA VAL A 239 6.93 -10.61 10.76
C VAL A 239 8.17 -11.11 11.51
N ASP A 240 9.18 -10.29 11.62
CA ASP A 240 10.45 -10.69 12.26
C ASP A 240 10.28 -11.00 13.75
N ALA A 241 9.27 -10.44 14.40
CA ALA A 241 8.95 -10.77 15.79
C ALA A 241 8.44 -12.21 16.00
N TYR A 242 7.93 -12.86 14.94
CA TYR A 242 7.41 -14.23 14.97
C TYR A 242 7.86 -14.99 13.72
N PRO A 243 9.16 -15.34 13.62
CA PRO A 243 9.77 -15.87 12.38
C PRO A 243 9.16 -17.20 11.90
N ASP A 244 8.68 -18.02 12.84
CA ASP A 244 8.10 -19.35 12.56
C ASP A 244 6.58 -19.30 12.33
N GLN A 245 5.95 -18.13 12.40
CA GLN A 245 4.51 -17.99 12.22
C GLN A 245 4.18 -17.30 10.90
N LEU A 246 3.22 -17.87 10.18
CA LEU A 246 2.67 -17.30 8.97
C LEU A 246 1.27 -16.76 9.26
N PHE A 247 1.07 -15.52 8.90
CA PHE A 247 -0.20 -14.83 9.03
C PHE A 247 -0.87 -14.67 7.67
N GLN A 248 -2.18 -14.49 7.65
CA GLN A 248 -2.94 -14.30 6.41
C GLN A 248 -3.68 -12.96 6.43
N ALA A 249 -3.56 -12.21 5.36
CA ALA A 249 -4.27 -10.96 5.16
C ALA A 249 -5.02 -10.96 3.84
N THR A 250 -6.12 -10.24 3.76
CA THR A 250 -6.98 -10.18 2.59
C THR A 250 -6.82 -8.84 1.88
N LEU A 251 -6.59 -8.87 0.55
CA LEU A 251 -6.52 -7.69 -0.30
C LEU A 251 -7.86 -6.94 -0.29
N THR A 252 -7.81 -5.68 0.12
CA THR A 252 -8.99 -4.81 0.19
C THR A 252 -8.95 -3.67 -0.82
N ARG A 253 -7.77 -3.13 -1.10
CA ARG A 253 -7.59 -1.95 -1.95
C ARG A 253 -6.28 -1.99 -2.72
N LYS A 254 -6.29 -1.32 -3.88
CA LYS A 254 -5.11 -0.94 -4.65
C LYS A 254 -5.20 0.56 -4.92
N SER A 255 -4.07 1.26 -4.97
CA SER A 255 -4.08 2.70 -5.22
C SER A 255 -4.45 3.06 -6.67
N GLU A 256 -4.36 2.10 -7.59
CA GLU A 256 -4.59 2.29 -9.04
C GLU A 256 -3.75 3.44 -9.64
N SER A 257 -2.64 3.74 -8.97
CA SER A 257 -1.69 4.78 -9.37
C SER A 257 -0.28 4.37 -9.01
N ILE A 258 0.64 4.57 -9.92
CA ILE A 258 2.07 4.35 -9.71
C ILE A 258 2.69 5.63 -9.16
N GLN A 259 3.37 5.54 -8.03
CA GLN A 259 4.13 6.64 -7.46
C GLN A 259 5.39 6.88 -8.30
N PRO A 260 5.59 8.09 -8.86
CA PRO A 260 6.71 8.36 -9.76
C PRO A 260 8.09 8.19 -9.10
N GLU A 261 8.19 8.51 -7.82
CA GLU A 261 9.44 8.50 -7.04
C GLU A 261 9.95 7.07 -6.79
N THR A 262 9.04 6.16 -6.50
CA THR A 262 9.37 4.77 -6.13
C THR A 262 9.10 3.76 -7.23
N ARG A 263 8.37 4.16 -8.28
CA ARG A 263 7.89 3.28 -9.35
C ARG A 263 7.10 2.08 -8.81
N THR A 264 6.27 2.32 -7.78
CA THR A 264 5.44 1.30 -7.15
C THR A 264 3.98 1.70 -7.08
N GLU A 265 3.08 0.72 -7.09
CA GLU A 265 1.67 0.84 -6.72
C GLU A 265 1.49 0.35 -5.28
N LEU A 266 0.70 1.04 -4.49
CA LEU A 266 0.40 0.63 -3.12
C LEU A 266 -0.80 -0.32 -3.10
N TRP A 267 -0.61 -1.51 -2.54
CA TRP A 267 -1.67 -2.46 -2.25
C TRP A 267 -1.88 -2.58 -0.75
N GLU A 268 -3.14 -2.55 -0.33
CA GLU A 268 -3.51 -2.70 1.07
C GLU A 268 -4.27 -4.00 1.30
N TYR A 269 -3.73 -4.78 2.23
CA TYR A 269 -4.37 -5.98 2.77
C TYR A 269 -4.84 -5.69 4.19
N VAL A 270 -5.89 -6.35 4.65
CA VAL A 270 -6.36 -6.27 6.03
C VAL A 270 -6.10 -7.59 6.72
N TYR A 271 -5.47 -7.49 7.88
CA TYR A 271 -5.25 -8.57 8.82
C TYR A 271 -6.17 -8.41 10.03
N ASP A 272 -6.84 -9.50 10.41
CA ASP A 272 -7.65 -9.56 11.62
C ASP A 272 -6.76 -9.80 12.85
N ASN A 273 -6.59 -8.78 13.67
CA ASN A 273 -5.71 -8.76 14.84
C ASN A 273 -6.50 -8.75 16.17
N HIS A 274 -7.64 -9.41 16.25
CA HIS A 274 -8.47 -9.43 17.46
C HIS A 274 -7.72 -9.98 18.68
N LYS A 275 -6.80 -10.92 18.47
CA LYS A 275 -5.90 -11.44 19.52
C LYS A 275 -4.80 -10.45 19.92
N ARG A 276 -4.61 -9.37 19.16
CA ARG A 276 -3.56 -8.35 19.36
C ARG A 276 -2.14 -8.90 19.40
N ASP A 277 -1.91 -9.95 18.63
CA ASP A 277 -0.62 -10.62 18.52
C ASP A 277 0.41 -9.71 17.86
N LEU A 278 -0.03 -8.95 16.84
CA LEU A 278 0.84 -8.04 16.10
C LEU A 278 0.64 -6.59 16.52
N LYS A 279 1.70 -5.81 16.42
CA LYS A 279 1.69 -4.37 16.72
C LYS A 279 1.71 -3.56 15.43
N ALA A 280 0.96 -2.47 15.39
CA ALA A 280 1.11 -1.48 14.34
C ALA A 280 2.54 -0.89 14.37
N GLY A 281 3.08 -0.58 13.19
CA GLY A 281 4.49 -0.18 13.02
C GLY A 281 5.45 -1.35 12.82
N SER A 282 5.00 -2.61 12.92
CA SER A 282 5.85 -3.77 12.64
C SER A 282 6.15 -3.89 11.15
N PHE A 283 7.40 -4.28 10.85
CA PHE A 283 7.81 -4.61 9.50
C PHE A 283 7.39 -6.06 9.17
N ALA A 284 7.00 -6.29 7.92
CA ALA A 284 6.52 -7.57 7.46
C ALA A 284 7.04 -7.91 6.06
N TYR A 285 7.02 -9.20 5.72
CA TYR A 285 7.31 -9.70 4.38
C TYR A 285 6.09 -10.46 3.86
N VAL A 286 5.55 -9.98 2.75
CA VAL A 286 4.34 -10.54 2.12
C VAL A 286 4.71 -11.39 0.93
N LYS A 287 4.27 -12.64 0.93
CA LYS A 287 4.44 -13.55 -0.19
C LYS A 287 3.20 -13.50 -1.08
N LEU A 288 3.37 -13.00 -2.30
CA LEU A 288 2.31 -12.89 -3.28
C LEU A 288 2.51 -13.87 -4.43
N GLY A 289 1.48 -14.64 -4.74
CA GLY A 289 1.38 -15.35 -6.01
C GLY A 289 0.89 -14.39 -7.09
N LEU A 290 1.73 -14.07 -8.05
CA LEU A 290 1.40 -13.21 -9.18
C LEU A 290 1.26 -14.07 -10.43
N GLN A 291 0.20 -13.84 -11.19
CA GLN A 291 -0.06 -14.50 -12.46
C GLN A 291 -0.21 -13.42 -13.54
N ARG A 292 0.56 -13.55 -14.62
CA ARG A 292 0.38 -12.64 -15.74
C ARG A 292 -0.94 -12.94 -16.46
N VAL A 293 -1.65 -11.88 -16.81
CA VAL A 293 -2.84 -11.98 -17.66
C VAL A 293 -2.38 -12.11 -19.11
N GLY A 294 -2.71 -13.23 -19.74
CA GLY A 294 -2.36 -13.55 -21.12
C GLY A 294 -1.34 -14.66 -21.25
N ASN A 295 -1.23 -15.17 -22.47
CA ASN A 295 -0.32 -16.26 -22.80
C ASN A 295 1.12 -15.74 -22.88
N SER A 296 2.02 -16.46 -22.26
CA SER A 296 3.45 -16.16 -22.24
C SER A 296 4.23 -17.40 -22.63
N PHE A 297 5.42 -17.19 -23.16
CA PHE A 297 6.33 -18.27 -23.50
C PHE A 297 7.47 -18.33 -22.49
N ILE A 298 7.74 -19.51 -21.95
CA ILE A 298 8.86 -19.75 -21.04
C ILE A 298 9.94 -20.51 -21.78
N LEU A 299 11.16 -19.99 -21.77
CA LEU A 299 12.31 -20.61 -22.37
C LEU A 299 13.44 -20.84 -21.37
N PRO A 300 14.20 -21.94 -21.51
CA PRO A 300 15.42 -22.11 -20.75
C PRO A 300 16.38 -20.96 -21.05
N PRO A 301 17.16 -20.46 -20.07
CA PRO A 301 18.10 -19.36 -20.27
C PRO A 301 19.08 -19.60 -21.43
N THR A 302 19.43 -20.86 -21.69
CA THR A 302 20.32 -21.29 -22.77
C THR A 302 19.74 -21.10 -24.16
N ALA A 303 18.44 -20.91 -24.31
CA ALA A 303 17.79 -20.67 -25.61
C ALA A 303 17.81 -19.18 -26.01
N ILE A 304 18.18 -18.29 -25.07
CA ILE A 304 18.21 -16.85 -25.32
C ILE A 304 19.64 -16.40 -25.49
N VAL A 305 19.92 -15.84 -26.66
CA VAL A 305 21.21 -15.23 -26.97
C VAL A 305 21.14 -13.74 -26.63
N THR A 306 22.18 -13.27 -25.94
CA THR A 306 22.36 -11.84 -25.67
C THR A 306 23.69 -11.41 -26.30
N ASN A 307 23.64 -10.48 -27.21
CA ASN A 307 24.82 -9.81 -27.74
C ASN A 307 24.79 -8.31 -27.38
N GLN A 308 25.78 -7.55 -27.85
CA GLN A 308 25.89 -6.12 -27.50
C GLN A 308 24.71 -5.27 -28.01
N GLU A 309 24.00 -5.71 -29.03
CA GLU A 309 22.96 -4.92 -29.70
C GLU A 309 21.53 -5.37 -29.31
N ARG A 310 21.32 -6.69 -29.10
CA ARG A 310 19.97 -7.25 -28.94
C ARG A 310 19.93 -8.59 -28.20
N LYS A 311 18.73 -8.98 -27.79
CA LYS A 311 18.43 -10.31 -27.31
C LYS A 311 17.52 -11.02 -28.29
N PHE A 312 17.88 -12.25 -28.68
CA PHE A 312 17.14 -13.01 -29.67
C PHE A 312 17.09 -14.50 -29.31
N VAL A 313 16.19 -15.20 -29.94
CA VAL A 313 16.09 -16.66 -29.94
C VAL A 313 16.23 -17.15 -31.39
N ILE A 314 16.62 -18.42 -31.58
CA ILE A 314 16.75 -19.02 -32.88
C ILE A 314 15.57 -19.91 -33.17
N ARG A 315 14.69 -19.48 -34.07
CA ARG A 315 13.53 -20.25 -34.55
C ARG A 315 13.94 -21.08 -35.77
N VAL A 316 13.50 -22.34 -35.78
CA VAL A 316 13.67 -23.22 -36.92
C VAL A 316 12.41 -23.19 -37.79
N LYS A 317 12.52 -22.66 -39.01
CA LYS A 317 11.44 -22.64 -39.98
C LYS A 317 11.91 -23.30 -41.27
N GLU A 318 11.18 -24.31 -41.76
CA GLU A 318 11.53 -25.06 -42.99
C GLU A 318 12.97 -25.61 -42.98
N GLY A 319 13.42 -26.08 -41.81
CA GLY A 319 14.76 -26.65 -41.63
C GLY A 319 15.89 -25.61 -41.53
N LYS A 320 15.60 -24.31 -41.59
CA LYS A 320 16.58 -23.21 -41.52
C LYS A 320 16.44 -22.40 -40.24
N ALA A 321 17.54 -21.93 -39.70
CA ALA A 321 17.59 -21.04 -38.54
C ALA A 321 17.13 -19.64 -38.92
N ALA A 322 16.29 -19.03 -38.09
CA ALA A 322 15.89 -17.63 -38.18
C ALA A 322 16.01 -16.96 -36.81
N TRP A 323 16.61 -15.78 -36.75
CA TRP A 323 16.69 -15.02 -35.51
C TRP A 323 15.40 -14.25 -35.29
N VAL A 324 14.86 -14.35 -34.07
CA VAL A 324 13.66 -13.61 -33.60
C VAL A 324 14.06 -12.79 -32.42
N ASP A 325 13.95 -11.48 -32.55
CA ASP A 325 14.24 -10.57 -31.44
C ASP A 325 13.21 -10.72 -30.32
N VAL A 326 13.69 -10.79 -29.05
CA VAL A 326 12.88 -10.99 -27.91
C VAL A 326 13.21 -10.03 -26.77
N ARG A 327 12.20 -9.73 -25.97
CA ARG A 327 12.34 -9.06 -24.68
C ARG A 327 12.12 -10.08 -23.59
N GLN A 328 12.95 -10.03 -22.55
CA GLN A 328 12.81 -10.89 -21.38
C GLN A 328 11.77 -10.30 -20.42
N GLY A 329 10.92 -11.15 -19.89
CA GLY A 329 9.96 -10.87 -18.84
C GLY A 329 10.40 -11.44 -17.48
N MET A 330 9.45 -12.06 -16.78
CA MET A 330 9.72 -12.65 -15.46
C MET A 330 10.62 -13.89 -15.56
N SER A 331 11.60 -13.98 -14.66
CA SER A 331 12.36 -15.21 -14.45
C SER A 331 11.59 -16.10 -13.47
N THR A 332 11.40 -17.38 -13.83
CA THR A 332 10.70 -18.40 -13.02
C THR A 332 11.61 -19.59 -12.80
N ASP A 333 11.21 -20.52 -11.94
CA ASP A 333 11.93 -21.77 -11.70
C ASP A 333 12.00 -22.68 -12.97
N LYS A 334 11.07 -22.47 -13.92
CA LYS A 334 10.99 -23.22 -15.16
C LYS A 334 11.74 -22.57 -16.33
N GLY A 335 12.21 -21.34 -16.18
CA GLY A 335 12.89 -20.58 -17.22
C GLY A 335 12.55 -19.09 -17.22
N ILE A 336 12.89 -18.43 -18.31
CA ILE A 336 12.69 -17.00 -18.51
C ILE A 336 11.50 -16.78 -19.45
N GLU A 337 10.57 -15.94 -19.03
CA GLU A 337 9.49 -15.47 -19.88
C GLU A 337 10.03 -14.57 -20.99
N VAL A 338 9.54 -14.78 -22.23
CA VAL A 338 9.96 -14.00 -23.39
C VAL A 338 8.77 -13.46 -24.16
N PHE A 339 8.97 -12.27 -24.72
CA PHE A 339 8.03 -11.56 -25.60
C PHE A 339 8.71 -11.24 -26.93
N GLY A 340 8.02 -11.48 -28.02
CA GLY A 340 8.50 -11.21 -29.38
C GLY A 340 7.52 -11.75 -30.40
N ASP A 341 7.95 -11.80 -31.68
CA ASP A 341 7.19 -12.44 -32.75
C ASP A 341 7.28 -13.98 -32.64
N LEU A 342 6.69 -14.54 -31.58
CA LEU A 342 6.68 -15.96 -31.25
C LEU A 342 5.24 -16.48 -31.21
N HIS A 343 5.04 -17.69 -31.74
CA HIS A 343 3.74 -18.30 -31.83
C HIS A 343 3.75 -19.70 -31.19
N ASN A 344 2.58 -20.13 -30.78
CA ASN A 344 2.41 -21.50 -30.28
C ASN A 344 2.81 -22.51 -31.34
N ASN A 345 3.54 -23.55 -30.94
CA ASN A 345 4.16 -24.56 -31.77
C ASN A 345 5.39 -24.10 -32.61
N ASP A 346 5.90 -22.90 -32.41
CA ASP A 346 7.23 -22.55 -32.97
C ASP A 346 8.29 -23.53 -32.43
N THR A 347 9.21 -23.92 -33.27
CA THR A 347 10.34 -24.76 -32.89
C THR A 347 11.58 -23.90 -32.69
N LEU A 348 12.14 -23.91 -31.47
CA LEU A 348 13.26 -23.09 -31.06
C LEU A 348 14.46 -23.94 -30.64
N VAL A 349 15.66 -23.40 -30.85
CA VAL A 349 16.93 -24.02 -30.46
C VAL A 349 17.07 -23.90 -28.91
N VAL A 350 17.34 -25.05 -28.24
CA VAL A 350 17.51 -25.10 -26.76
C VAL A 350 18.81 -24.49 -26.30
N ARG A 351 19.89 -24.65 -27.08
CA ARG A 351 21.21 -24.07 -26.83
C ARG A 351 21.58 -23.19 -28.01
N ALA A 352 21.17 -21.93 -27.95
CA ALA A 352 21.37 -20.97 -29.03
C ALA A 352 22.72 -20.27 -28.84
N THR A 353 23.42 -20.06 -29.94
CA THR A 353 24.67 -19.27 -30.01
C THR A 353 24.59 -18.28 -31.17
N ASP A 354 25.28 -17.17 -31.09
CA ASP A 354 25.34 -16.13 -32.10
C ASP A 354 26.16 -16.57 -33.36
N GLU A 355 26.92 -17.66 -33.23
CA GLU A 355 27.63 -18.27 -34.36
C GLU A 355 26.68 -18.86 -35.41
N ARG A 356 25.49 -19.29 -34.99
CA ARG A 356 24.48 -19.85 -35.87
C ARG A 356 23.71 -18.75 -36.61
N LYS A 357 24.20 -18.41 -37.77
CA LYS A 357 23.64 -17.33 -38.60
C LYS A 357 22.26 -17.66 -39.18
N PRO A 358 21.41 -16.65 -39.45
CA PRO A 358 20.16 -16.85 -40.17
C PRO A 358 20.39 -17.56 -41.51
N GLY A 359 19.50 -18.52 -41.84
CA GLY A 359 19.59 -19.36 -43.04
C GLY A 359 20.45 -20.61 -42.88
N SER A 360 21.21 -20.80 -41.81
CA SER A 360 21.98 -22.01 -41.57
C SER A 360 21.06 -23.22 -41.35
N THR A 361 21.52 -24.41 -41.82
CA THR A 361 20.84 -25.69 -41.68
C THR A 361 21.57 -26.57 -40.68
N ALA A 362 20.87 -27.45 -39.98
CA ALA A 362 21.43 -28.47 -39.08
C ALA A 362 20.45 -29.65 -38.97
N PHE A 363 20.91 -30.75 -38.37
CA PHE A 363 19.99 -31.83 -37.98
C PHE A 363 19.30 -31.44 -36.69
N TRP A 364 18.03 -31.03 -36.79
CA TRP A 364 17.22 -30.60 -35.68
C TRP A 364 16.64 -31.80 -34.95
N LYS A 365 16.99 -31.99 -33.68
CA LYS A 365 16.50 -33.08 -32.85
C LYS A 365 15.53 -32.52 -31.81
N LYS A 366 14.29 -32.97 -31.86
CA LYS A 366 13.30 -32.62 -30.86
C LYS A 366 13.69 -33.28 -29.53
N ASN A 367 13.72 -32.49 -28.47
CA ASN A 367 13.99 -32.94 -27.12
C ASN A 367 12.73 -33.54 -26.50
#